data_1426ee0f371d4f5dd48770fbe63d947d
#
_entry.id   1426ee0f371d4f5dd48770fbe63d947d
#
_cell.length_a   1.000
_cell.length_b   1.000
_cell.length_c   1.000
_cell.angle_alpha   90.00
_cell.angle_beta   90.00
_cell.angle_gamma   90.00
#
_symmetry.space_group_name_H-M   'P 1'
#
loop_
_entity.id
_entity.type
_entity.pdbx_description
1 polymer ?
#
loop_
_entity_poly.entity_id
_entity_poly.type
_entity_poly.pdbx_seq_one_letter_code
_entity_poly.pdbx_strand_id
1 'polypeptide(L)'
;MIHARGVAEVTDADFATEVLAERGRHVLVEFTADWCGPCRQLAPVLSAVAAERADRLKVVQIDADSNPEAVTRYGVLSMPTMFVFRDGEPVRQIVGARAKRRLLQELDEALVTA
;
A
#
# COMPACT_ATOMS: atom_id res chain seq x y z
N MET A 1 -13.68 -0.93 -6.64
CA MET A 1 -12.25 -0.61 -6.38
C MET A 1 -11.37 -1.43 -7.31
N ILE A 2 -10.24 -0.89 -7.72
CA ILE A 2 -9.26 -1.61 -8.53
C ILE A 2 -8.53 -2.62 -7.65
N HIS A 3 -8.92 -3.86 -7.72
CA HIS A 3 -8.46 -4.91 -6.82
C HIS A 3 -7.23 -5.65 -7.38
N ALA A 4 -6.16 -5.73 -6.60
CA ALA A 4 -4.99 -6.51 -6.94
C ALA A 4 -5.17 -7.94 -6.41
N ARG A 5 -4.99 -8.93 -7.30
CA ARG A 5 -5.15 -10.34 -6.95
C ARG A 5 -4.17 -10.74 -5.85
N GLY A 6 -4.67 -11.42 -4.81
CA GLY A 6 -3.85 -11.87 -3.69
C GLY A 6 -3.49 -10.79 -2.68
N VAL A 7 -4.08 -9.61 -2.82
CA VAL A 7 -3.86 -8.48 -1.91
C VAL A 7 -5.15 -8.22 -1.14
N ALA A 8 -5.07 -8.13 0.18
CA ALA A 8 -6.24 -7.89 1.02
C ALA A 8 -6.67 -6.43 0.95
N GLU A 9 -7.97 -6.21 1.08
CA GLU A 9 -8.55 -4.89 1.22
C GLU A 9 -8.71 -4.55 2.69
N VAL A 10 -8.37 -3.31 3.07
CA VAL A 10 -8.59 -2.79 4.41
C VAL A 10 -9.49 -1.56 4.35
N THR A 11 -10.08 -1.21 5.48
CA THR A 11 -11.01 -0.08 5.60
C THR A 11 -10.61 0.79 6.78
N ASP A 12 -11.28 1.95 6.91
CA ASP A 12 -11.12 2.80 8.10
C ASP A 12 -11.37 2.01 9.39
N ALA A 13 -12.35 1.09 9.36
CA ALA A 13 -12.73 0.33 10.54
C ALA A 13 -11.65 -0.65 11.01
N ASP A 14 -10.90 -1.26 10.09
CA ASP A 14 -9.90 -2.27 10.46
C ASP A 14 -8.45 -1.81 10.21
N PHE A 15 -8.24 -0.55 9.85
CA PHE A 15 -6.90 -0.02 9.57
C PHE A 15 -5.96 -0.21 10.77
N ALA A 16 -6.45 0.04 11.97
CA ALA A 16 -5.61 -0.09 13.17
C ALA A 16 -5.14 -1.53 13.39
N THR A 17 -6.02 -2.51 13.22
CA THR A 17 -5.68 -3.92 13.43
C THR A 17 -4.85 -4.50 12.28
N GLU A 18 -5.15 -4.11 11.04
CA GLU A 18 -4.53 -4.71 9.86
C GLU A 18 -3.24 -4.03 9.44
N VAL A 19 -3.07 -2.76 9.75
CA VAL A 19 -1.89 -1.99 9.36
C VAL A 19 -1.07 -1.56 10.57
N LEU A 20 -1.69 -0.83 11.50
CA LEU A 20 -0.95 -0.21 12.59
C LEU A 20 -0.46 -1.21 13.63
N ALA A 21 -1.16 -2.32 13.82
CA ALA A 21 -0.80 -3.35 14.77
C ALA A 21 0.16 -4.42 14.22
N GLU A 22 0.44 -4.39 12.93
CA GLU A 22 1.33 -5.39 12.32
C GLU A 22 2.74 -5.24 12.88
N ARG A 23 3.31 -6.36 13.32
CA ARG A 23 4.69 -6.46 13.82
C ARG A 23 5.41 -7.57 13.08
N GLY A 24 6.71 -7.45 12.92
CA GLY A 24 7.51 -8.47 12.25
C GLY A 24 7.63 -8.29 10.73
N ARG A 25 6.70 -7.55 10.12
CA ARG A 25 6.75 -7.22 8.70
C ARG A 25 6.42 -5.76 8.52
N HIS A 26 6.95 -5.15 7.47
CA HIS A 26 6.46 -3.86 7.00
C HIS A 26 5.10 -4.05 6.33
N VAL A 27 4.33 -2.97 6.20
CA VAL A 27 3.05 -2.99 5.50
C VAL A 27 3.09 -1.96 4.38
N LEU A 28 2.81 -2.40 3.16
CA LEU A 28 2.59 -1.50 2.03
C LEU A 28 1.09 -1.28 1.89
N VAL A 29 0.66 -0.03 2.03
CA VAL A 29 -0.74 0.36 1.85
C VAL A 29 -0.85 1.15 0.56
N GLU A 30 -1.68 0.69 -0.38
CA GLU A 30 -1.99 1.45 -1.58
C GLU A 30 -3.39 2.06 -1.45
N PHE A 31 -3.46 3.38 -1.52
CA PHE A 31 -4.72 4.10 -1.69
C PHE A 31 -5.08 4.08 -3.17
N THR A 32 -6.22 3.51 -3.50
CA THR A 32 -6.68 3.28 -4.86
C THR A 32 -8.12 3.79 -5.04
N ALA A 33 -8.61 3.82 -6.28
CA ALA A 33 -9.97 4.21 -6.60
C ALA A 33 -10.40 3.58 -7.93
N ASP A 34 -11.69 3.35 -8.11
CA ASP A 34 -12.23 2.70 -9.32
C ASP A 34 -11.93 3.47 -10.60
N TRP A 35 -11.93 4.81 -10.51
CA TRP A 35 -11.76 5.69 -11.66
C TRP A 35 -10.29 5.93 -12.02
N CYS A 36 -9.37 5.31 -11.32
CA CYS A 36 -7.95 5.60 -11.44
C CYS A 36 -7.28 4.68 -12.48
N GLY A 37 -6.94 5.24 -13.66
CA GLY A 37 -6.25 4.48 -14.70
C GLY A 37 -4.88 3.95 -14.28
N PRO A 38 -4.01 4.79 -13.68
CA PRO A 38 -2.70 4.31 -13.19
C PRO A 38 -2.82 3.22 -12.12
N CYS A 39 -3.89 3.21 -11.34
CA CYS A 39 -4.13 2.15 -10.36
C CYS A 39 -4.36 0.80 -11.04
N ARG A 40 -5.02 0.79 -12.22
CA ARG A 40 -5.19 -0.46 -13.00
C ARG A 40 -3.85 -1.03 -13.42
N GLN A 41 -2.94 -0.16 -13.87
CA GLN A 41 -1.61 -0.60 -14.29
C GLN A 41 -0.79 -1.10 -13.11
N LEU A 42 -1.00 -0.53 -11.92
CA LEU A 42 -0.27 -0.92 -10.72
C LEU A 42 -0.77 -2.23 -10.12
N ALA A 43 -2.05 -2.58 -10.31
CA ALA A 43 -2.63 -3.75 -9.66
C ALA A 43 -1.85 -5.06 -9.90
N PRO A 44 -1.47 -5.44 -11.14
CA PRO A 44 -0.67 -6.65 -11.34
C PRO A 44 0.72 -6.55 -10.74
N VAL A 45 1.29 -5.34 -10.66
CA VAL A 45 2.59 -5.13 -10.02
C VAL A 45 2.48 -5.39 -8.52
N LEU A 46 1.42 -4.89 -7.88
CA LEU A 46 1.18 -5.15 -6.45
C LEU A 46 1.01 -6.64 -6.16
N SER A 47 0.29 -7.36 -7.03
CA SER A 47 0.12 -8.80 -6.88
C SER A 47 1.45 -9.53 -6.89
N ALA A 48 2.33 -9.14 -7.81
CA ALA A 48 3.67 -9.75 -7.92
C ALA A 48 4.53 -9.41 -6.69
N VAL A 49 4.51 -8.16 -6.25
CA VAL A 49 5.27 -7.72 -5.07
C VAL A 49 4.79 -8.45 -3.81
N ALA A 50 3.47 -8.59 -3.64
CA ALA A 50 2.90 -9.29 -2.50
C ALA A 50 3.39 -10.74 -2.44
N ALA A 51 3.46 -11.41 -3.59
CA ALA A 51 3.94 -12.79 -3.66
C ALA A 51 5.46 -12.88 -3.41
N GLU A 52 6.23 -11.97 -3.98
CA GLU A 52 7.70 -12.04 -3.93
C GLU A 52 8.29 -11.56 -2.61
N ARG A 53 7.56 -10.77 -1.83
CA ARG A 53 8.04 -10.18 -0.56
C ARG A 53 7.19 -10.58 0.65
N ALA A 54 6.42 -11.65 0.54
CA ALA A 54 5.45 -12.05 1.58
C ALA A 54 6.09 -12.27 2.95
N ASP A 55 7.34 -12.70 3.00
CA ASP A 55 8.04 -12.95 4.25
C ASP A 55 8.38 -11.66 5.01
N ARG A 56 8.52 -10.53 4.30
CA ARG A 56 8.94 -9.26 4.89
C ARG A 56 7.93 -8.13 4.73
N LEU A 57 6.94 -8.31 3.85
CA LEU A 57 6.02 -7.24 3.48
C LEU A 57 4.60 -7.77 3.38
N LYS A 58 3.71 -7.15 4.13
CA LYS A 58 2.26 -7.32 3.98
C LYS A 58 1.77 -6.23 3.04
N VAL A 59 1.06 -6.61 1.97
CA VAL A 59 0.53 -5.64 1.00
C VAL A 59 -0.98 -5.58 1.15
N VAL A 60 -1.52 -4.38 1.29
CA VAL A 60 -2.97 -4.15 1.40
C VAL A 60 -3.38 -2.98 0.50
N GLN A 61 -4.66 -2.95 0.16
CA GLN A 61 -5.28 -1.85 -0.58
C GLN A 61 -6.39 -1.25 0.24
N ILE A 62 -6.58 0.06 0.08
CA ILE A 62 -7.69 0.79 0.69
C ILE A 62 -8.35 1.66 -0.38
N ASP A 63 -9.69 1.60 -0.45
CA ASP A 63 -10.47 2.41 -1.38
C ASP A 63 -10.57 3.83 -0.82
N ALA A 64 -9.92 4.78 -1.49
CA ALA A 64 -9.88 6.17 -1.03
C ALA A 64 -11.27 6.80 -0.98
N ASP A 65 -12.16 6.44 -1.92
CA ASP A 65 -13.50 7.03 -1.99
C ASP A 65 -14.39 6.62 -0.82
N SER A 66 -14.17 5.44 -0.26
CA SER A 66 -14.99 4.88 0.82
C SER A 66 -14.37 5.01 2.21
N ASN A 67 -13.15 5.51 2.30
CA ASN A 67 -12.40 5.51 3.56
C ASN A 67 -11.79 6.88 3.84
N PRO A 68 -12.63 7.90 4.11
CA PRO A 68 -12.18 9.28 4.26
C PRO A 68 -11.28 9.52 5.48
N GLU A 69 -11.40 8.71 6.53
CA GLU A 69 -10.57 8.91 7.73
C GLU A 69 -9.10 8.68 7.42
N ALA A 70 -8.77 7.56 6.76
CA ALA A 70 -7.39 7.25 6.38
C ALA A 70 -6.86 8.26 5.37
N VAL A 71 -7.67 8.65 4.38
CA VAL A 71 -7.29 9.65 3.38
C VAL A 71 -6.89 10.97 4.05
N THR A 72 -7.72 11.44 4.98
CA THR A 72 -7.47 12.71 5.69
C THR A 72 -6.24 12.59 6.60
N ARG A 73 -6.17 11.49 7.35
CA ARG A 73 -5.09 11.29 8.33
C ARG A 73 -3.71 11.30 7.67
N TYR A 74 -3.58 10.68 6.50
CA TYR A 74 -2.29 10.57 5.84
C TYR A 74 -2.11 11.55 4.69
N GLY A 75 -3.04 12.49 4.52
CA GLY A 75 -2.92 13.57 3.55
C GLY A 75 -2.88 13.09 2.10
N VAL A 76 -3.68 12.08 1.77
CA VAL A 76 -3.70 11.52 0.41
C VAL A 76 -4.44 12.46 -0.52
N LEU A 77 -3.77 12.93 -1.57
CA LEU A 77 -4.31 13.90 -2.52
C LEU A 77 -4.56 13.31 -3.91
N SER A 78 -3.94 12.19 -4.23
CA SER A 78 -4.06 11.58 -5.56
C SER A 78 -3.89 10.07 -5.45
N MET A 79 -4.36 9.35 -6.46
CA MET A 79 -4.23 7.89 -6.52
C MET A 79 -3.42 7.49 -7.75
N PRO A 80 -2.61 6.43 -7.65
CA PRO A 80 -2.33 5.72 -6.40
C PRO A 80 -1.33 6.48 -5.54
N THR A 81 -1.52 6.41 -4.23
CA THR A 81 -0.52 6.81 -3.26
C THR A 81 -0.24 5.61 -2.38
N MET A 82 1.02 5.30 -2.19
CA MET A 82 1.44 4.17 -1.37
C MET A 82 2.23 4.65 -0.17
N PHE A 83 2.03 3.98 0.96
CA PHE A 83 2.83 4.20 2.16
C PHE A 83 3.43 2.88 2.61
N VAL A 84 4.68 2.92 3.04
CA VAL A 84 5.28 1.80 3.76
C VAL A 84 5.22 2.13 5.25
N PHE A 85 4.59 1.23 6.02
CA PHE A 85 4.50 1.34 7.46
C PHE A 85 5.46 0.37 8.12
N ARG A 86 6.04 0.78 9.24
CA ARG A 86 6.82 -0.08 10.12
C ARG A 86 6.37 0.16 11.54
N ASP A 87 5.93 -0.90 12.22
CA ASP A 87 5.48 -0.85 13.62
C ASP A 87 4.48 0.29 13.85
N GLY A 88 3.54 0.46 12.92
CA GLY A 88 2.48 1.46 13.01
C GLY A 88 2.85 2.85 12.54
N GLU A 89 4.08 3.08 12.08
CA GLU A 89 4.54 4.39 11.63
C GLU A 89 4.83 4.40 10.13
N PRO A 90 4.37 5.43 9.39
CA PRO A 90 4.73 5.55 7.98
C PRO A 90 6.20 5.94 7.86
N VAL A 91 6.97 5.14 7.12
CA VAL A 91 8.41 5.37 6.94
C VAL A 91 8.75 5.79 5.51
N ARG A 92 7.84 5.62 4.56
CA ARG A 92 8.04 6.04 3.17
C ARG A 92 6.72 6.29 2.48
N GLN A 93 6.68 7.31 1.63
CA GLN A 93 5.53 7.61 0.77
C GLN A 93 5.97 7.54 -0.69
N ILE A 94 5.14 6.90 -1.52
CA ILE A 94 5.37 6.78 -2.95
C ILE A 94 4.10 7.27 -3.64
N VAL A 95 4.21 8.35 -4.42
CA VAL A 95 3.07 8.93 -5.12
C VAL A 95 3.15 8.55 -6.60
N GLY A 96 2.05 7.99 -7.11
CA GLY A 96 1.93 7.56 -8.49
C GLY A 96 2.32 6.11 -8.71
N ALA A 97 1.98 5.57 -9.88
CA ALA A 97 2.29 4.20 -10.24
C ALA A 97 3.77 4.04 -10.57
N ARG A 98 4.27 2.83 -10.36
CA ARG A 98 5.64 2.44 -10.66
C ARG A 98 5.63 1.14 -11.45
N ALA A 99 6.60 0.99 -12.38
CA ALA A 99 6.91 -0.32 -12.92
C ALA A 99 7.47 -1.21 -11.81
N LYS A 100 7.30 -2.52 -11.96
CA LYS A 100 7.66 -3.50 -10.92
C LYS A 100 9.09 -3.32 -10.44
N ARG A 101 10.06 -3.20 -11.36
CA ARG A 101 11.47 -3.09 -11.01
C ARG A 101 11.74 -1.89 -10.11
N ARG A 102 11.17 -0.73 -10.45
CA ARG A 102 11.37 0.48 -9.68
C ARG A 102 10.67 0.39 -8.33
N LEU A 103 9.47 -0.17 -8.29
CA LEU A 103 8.76 -0.34 -7.02
C LEU A 103 9.53 -1.26 -6.08
N LEU A 104 10.02 -2.38 -6.57
CA LEU A 104 10.85 -3.27 -5.76
C LEU A 104 12.10 -2.58 -5.23
N GLN A 105 12.76 -1.76 -6.04
CA GLN A 105 13.91 -0.99 -5.61
C GLN A 105 13.57 -0.03 -4.47
N GLU A 106 12.50 0.74 -4.61
CA GLU A 106 12.07 1.68 -3.58
C GLU A 106 11.64 0.96 -2.30
N LEU A 107 10.94 -0.17 -2.43
CA LEU A 107 10.52 -0.97 -1.28
C LEU A 107 11.72 -1.61 -0.57
N ASP A 108 12.65 -2.17 -1.31
CA ASP A 108 13.83 -2.79 -0.71
C ASP A 108 14.65 -1.73 0.06
N GLU A 109 14.74 -0.51 -0.44
CA GLU A 109 15.36 0.59 0.29
C GLU A 109 14.61 0.88 1.60
N ALA A 110 13.29 0.92 1.56
CA ALA A 110 12.49 1.18 2.76
C ALA A 110 12.60 0.03 3.77
N LEU A 111 12.71 -1.22 3.30
CA LEU A 111 12.78 -2.40 4.16
C LEU A 111 14.09 -2.51 4.91
N VAL A 112 15.18 -1.94 4.41
CA VAL A 112 16.48 -1.99 5.11
C VAL A 112 16.66 -0.81 6.06
N THR A 113 15.85 0.22 5.96
CA THR A 113 15.90 1.36 6.88
C THR A 113 15.27 0.97 8.21
N ALA A 114 16.03 0.99 9.23
CA ALA A 114 15.58 0.62 10.56
C ALA A 114 14.64 1.68 11.16
#